data_ae6229b3e69ee03156af7d5226e8820c
#
_entry.id   ae6229b3e69ee03156af7d5226e8820c
#
_cell.length_a   1.000
_cell.length_b   1.000
_cell.length_c   1.000
_cell.angle_alpha   90.00
_cell.angle_beta   90.00
_cell.angle_gamma   90.00
#
_symmetry.space_group_name_H-M   'P 1'
#
loop_
_entity.id
_entity.type
_entity.pdbx_description
1 polymer ?
#
loop_
_entity_poly.entity_id
_entity_poly.type
_entity_poly.pdbx_seq_one_letter_code
_entity_poly.pdbx_strand_id
1 'polypeptide(L)'
;MAFEIDHDWQGNLATPRARIGEAAKTRLLIILCCIWICVGLIGHQPWKSNESTSISIIKSMLVGEHLIDPIAVGETVIKNPPLYYLSAATFSKVLSPILNIHDAARIVSGFWMGLTLLLTGMIGRELWGAGIGRQTTFIMLSSIGLIATAHLLMPEVSALTGSAMAFYALALAKRRPFRASVLLGTGIGISFMSTGLITAAISLITAIALPLLFKAWRSKSYAIVLGLAAITLAPWILLWPALIWHVTPNHLSTWWQNQTQLTQFNHLYSIRTLGWFAWPALPIAAWGIWRFRSGLLFKPKFQLIITFFLIGFFVIGLKAKNSDVNALTLLVPLVAMAGGCAETLKRGAAGALNWFGLTLFGLMGMLIWLGWIAIITGYPAKLSARMHVLSGLAEAHINVPALIIALFATLVWGITINAKRSNRAAVTDWAVGITMAWSLLMALWLPMIDSAKSYQGVMLSLEKALPAKHGCINSVGFGQPQQALLDYYTDLRVHPLQKASEPNCSLYLVQEDKNHGDINPGEGWKLIWQGHRPADRHEKFRLYQKAN
;
A
#
# COMPACT_ATOMS: atom_id res chain seq x y z
N MET A 1 -47.60 -3.77 19.39
CA MET A 1 -47.29 -2.40 18.91
C MET A 1 -45.88 -2.05 19.36
N ALA A 2 -44.89 -2.14 18.47
CA ALA A 2 -43.55 -1.70 18.75
C ALA A 2 -43.50 -0.18 18.48
N PHE A 3 -43.24 0.60 19.51
CA PHE A 3 -42.96 2.02 19.34
C PHE A 3 -41.65 2.15 18.55
N GLU A 4 -41.72 2.50 17.29
CA GLU A 4 -40.63 3.10 16.56
C GLU A 4 -40.36 4.47 17.16
N ILE A 5 -39.30 4.58 17.93
CA ILE A 5 -38.84 5.88 18.43
C ILE A 5 -38.25 6.58 17.21
N ASP A 6 -39.00 7.54 16.74
CA ASP A 6 -38.65 8.40 15.63
C ASP A 6 -37.31 9.12 15.94
N HIS A 7 -36.26 8.80 15.21
CA HIS A 7 -34.92 9.35 15.41
C HIS A 7 -34.85 10.87 15.12
N ASP A 8 -35.92 11.46 14.60
CA ASP A 8 -36.01 12.90 14.33
C ASP A 8 -36.25 13.75 15.60
N TRP A 9 -36.67 13.13 16.69
CA TRP A 9 -36.98 13.86 17.92
C TRP A 9 -35.76 14.43 18.65
N GLN A 10 -34.58 13.84 18.44
CA GLN A 10 -33.33 14.33 19.04
C GLN A 10 -32.75 15.57 18.34
N GLY A 11 -33.28 15.96 17.20
CA GLY A 11 -32.82 17.12 16.43
C GLY A 11 -33.47 18.45 16.79
N ASN A 12 -34.66 18.44 17.41
CA ASN A 12 -35.46 19.64 17.57
C ASN A 12 -35.20 20.46 18.85
N LEU A 13 -34.44 19.92 19.81
CA LEU A 13 -34.09 20.62 21.05
C LEU A 13 -32.72 21.32 21.00
N ALA A 14 -32.01 21.26 19.88
CA ALA A 14 -30.74 21.97 19.71
C ALA A 14 -31.02 23.33 19.02
N THR A 15 -30.50 24.42 19.59
CA THR A 15 -30.35 25.72 18.93
C THR A 15 -30.05 25.59 17.43
N PRO A 16 -30.57 26.46 16.55
CA PRO A 16 -30.41 26.39 15.12
C PRO A 16 -28.92 26.47 14.76
N ARG A 17 -28.29 25.32 14.65
CA ARG A 17 -26.93 25.19 14.11
C ARG A 17 -27.08 24.84 12.65
N ALA A 18 -26.31 25.51 11.81
CA ALA A 18 -26.22 25.20 10.40
C ALA A 18 -26.02 23.69 10.22
N ARG A 19 -27.08 22.96 9.82
CA ARG A 19 -26.99 21.54 9.47
C ARG A 19 -26.20 21.45 8.18
N ILE A 20 -24.98 20.94 8.25
CA ILE A 20 -24.20 20.61 7.05
C ILE A 20 -25.04 19.61 6.25
N GLY A 21 -25.50 20.00 5.06
CA GLY A 21 -26.31 19.17 4.20
C GLY A 21 -25.57 17.87 3.80
N GLU A 22 -26.30 16.82 3.48
CA GLU A 22 -25.71 15.51 3.10
C GLU A 22 -24.76 15.64 1.88
N ALA A 23 -25.08 16.53 0.93
CA ALA A 23 -24.21 16.85 -0.20
C ALA A 23 -22.87 17.46 0.26
N ALA A 24 -22.88 18.36 1.23
CA ALA A 24 -21.67 18.98 1.77
C ALA A 24 -20.81 17.96 2.53
N LYS A 25 -21.40 17.05 3.29
CA LYS A 25 -20.68 15.95 3.95
C LYS A 25 -19.98 15.01 2.93
N THR A 26 -20.65 14.75 1.80
CA THR A 26 -20.06 13.93 0.73
C THR A 26 -18.93 14.68 0.04
N ARG A 27 -19.07 15.98 -0.22
CA ARG A 27 -17.98 16.80 -0.78
C ARG A 27 -16.76 16.83 0.14
N LEU A 28 -16.97 17.02 1.45
CA LEU A 28 -15.89 16.98 2.44
C LEU A 28 -15.17 15.62 2.47
N LEU A 29 -15.90 14.51 2.36
CA LEU A 29 -15.30 13.19 2.25
C LEU A 29 -14.41 13.08 0.99
N ILE A 30 -14.94 13.52 -0.16
CA ILE A 30 -14.18 13.45 -1.43
C ILE A 30 -12.92 14.30 -1.33
N ILE A 31 -13.01 15.53 -0.82
CA ILE A 31 -11.85 16.41 -0.62
C ILE A 31 -10.82 15.75 0.29
N LEU A 32 -11.23 15.17 1.41
CA LEU A 32 -10.32 14.47 2.32
C LEU A 32 -9.64 13.27 1.66
N CYS A 33 -10.41 12.47 0.91
CA CYS A 33 -9.86 11.36 0.14
C CYS A 33 -8.85 11.83 -0.92
N CYS A 34 -9.16 12.91 -1.65
CA CYS A 34 -8.24 13.48 -2.63
C CYS A 34 -6.94 13.98 -1.97
N ILE A 35 -7.03 14.72 -0.88
CA ILE A 35 -5.85 15.18 -0.14
C ILE A 35 -5.03 13.99 0.34
N TRP A 36 -5.67 13.01 0.97
CA TRP A 36 -5.01 11.83 1.49
C TRP A 36 -4.30 11.03 0.39
N ILE A 37 -4.93 10.86 -0.80
CA ILE A 37 -4.35 10.13 -1.93
C ILE A 37 -3.21 10.94 -2.56
N CYS A 38 -3.41 12.23 -2.84
CA CYS A 38 -2.47 13.00 -3.66
C CYS A 38 -1.20 13.38 -2.89
N VAL A 39 -1.30 13.62 -1.58
CA VAL A 39 -0.13 14.03 -0.78
C VAL A 39 0.79 12.84 -0.55
N GLY A 40 2.03 12.93 -1.03
CA GLY A 40 3.04 11.90 -0.92
C GLY A 40 3.14 10.93 -2.11
N LEU A 41 2.36 11.15 -3.19
CA LEU A 41 2.52 10.37 -4.43
C LEU A 41 3.71 10.87 -5.28
N ILE A 42 3.96 12.17 -5.27
CA ILE A 42 4.96 12.83 -6.13
C ILE A 42 6.05 13.49 -5.29
N GLY A 43 7.22 13.68 -5.89
CA GLY A 43 8.30 14.49 -5.34
C GLY A 43 9.34 13.71 -4.51
N HIS A 44 9.39 12.38 -4.63
CA HIS A 44 10.44 11.56 -4.02
C HIS A 44 10.95 10.46 -4.94
N GLN A 45 12.18 10.05 -4.74
CA GLN A 45 12.82 8.99 -5.49
C GLN A 45 12.24 7.60 -5.14
N PRO A 46 12.42 6.58 -5.98
CA PRO A 46 12.06 5.21 -5.63
C PRO A 46 12.85 4.70 -4.42
N TRP A 47 12.12 4.23 -3.40
CA TRP A 47 12.73 3.74 -2.17
C TRP A 47 12.94 2.21 -2.20
N LYS A 48 14.03 1.74 -1.58
CA LYS A 48 14.25 0.32 -1.30
C LYS A 48 13.09 -0.16 -0.40
N SER A 49 12.55 -1.30 -0.52
CA SER A 49 12.82 -2.48 -1.35
C SER A 49 11.73 -2.71 -2.40
N ASN A 50 10.49 -2.26 -2.15
CA ASN A 50 9.35 -2.59 -3.00
C ASN A 50 9.31 -1.75 -4.27
N GLU A 51 9.59 -0.45 -4.17
CA GLU A 51 9.56 0.44 -5.33
C GLU A 51 10.70 0.20 -6.31
N SER A 52 11.88 -0.22 -5.83
CA SER A 52 13.02 -0.51 -6.69
C SER A 52 12.73 -1.63 -7.69
N THR A 53 12.12 -2.71 -7.24
CA THR A 53 11.69 -3.80 -8.13
C THR A 53 10.62 -3.33 -9.11
N SER A 54 9.62 -2.59 -8.61
CA SER A 54 8.51 -2.11 -9.44
C SER A 54 8.97 -1.13 -10.51
N ILE A 55 9.85 -0.17 -10.18
CA ILE A 55 10.33 0.82 -11.14
C ILE A 55 11.23 0.21 -12.22
N SER A 56 12.03 -0.81 -11.86
CA SER A 56 12.84 -1.56 -12.83
C SER A 56 11.96 -2.27 -13.86
N ILE A 57 10.90 -2.94 -13.41
CA ILE A 57 9.93 -3.58 -14.32
C ILE A 57 9.23 -2.54 -15.20
N ILE A 58 8.79 -1.42 -14.62
CA ILE A 58 8.10 -0.36 -15.37
C ILE A 58 9.03 0.25 -16.42
N LYS A 59 10.32 0.47 -16.10
CA LYS A 59 11.32 0.97 -17.04
C LYS A 59 11.50 0.01 -18.22
N SER A 60 11.65 -1.29 -17.98
CA SER A 60 11.76 -2.27 -19.07
C SER A 60 10.50 -2.33 -19.95
N MET A 61 9.31 -2.22 -19.35
CA MET A 61 8.05 -2.15 -20.10
C MET A 61 7.93 -0.88 -20.97
N LEU A 62 8.49 0.25 -20.54
CA LEU A 62 8.48 1.49 -21.32
C LEU A 62 9.30 1.39 -22.60
N VAL A 63 10.36 0.60 -22.61
CA VAL A 63 11.17 0.31 -23.80
C VAL A 63 10.64 -0.89 -24.60
N GLY A 64 9.52 -1.48 -24.17
CA GLY A 64 8.86 -2.60 -24.87
C GLY A 64 9.38 -3.98 -24.48
N GLU A 65 10.25 -4.07 -23.48
CA GLU A 65 10.77 -5.33 -22.95
C GLU A 65 9.86 -5.86 -21.81
N HIS A 66 9.83 -7.17 -21.62
CA HIS A 66 9.17 -7.85 -20.49
C HIS A 66 7.69 -7.46 -20.25
N LEU A 67 6.93 -7.17 -21.32
CA LEU A 67 5.51 -6.80 -21.22
C LEU A 67 4.63 -7.92 -20.65
N ILE A 68 4.98 -9.19 -20.94
CA ILE A 68 4.22 -10.36 -20.55
C ILE A 68 4.82 -11.02 -19.32
N ASP A 69 6.15 -11.06 -19.23
CA ASP A 69 6.94 -11.66 -18.17
C ASP A 69 7.63 -10.59 -17.30
N PRO A 70 6.94 -9.92 -16.38
CA PRO A 70 7.45 -8.80 -15.59
C PRO A 70 8.56 -9.25 -14.64
N ILE A 71 9.81 -9.15 -15.12
CA ILE A 71 11.02 -9.51 -14.38
C ILE A 71 11.84 -8.24 -14.16
N ALA A 72 12.27 -8.02 -12.91
CA ALA A 72 13.17 -6.93 -12.58
C ALA A 72 14.63 -7.30 -12.91
N VAL A 73 15.45 -6.29 -13.16
CA VAL A 73 16.89 -6.49 -13.37
C VAL A 73 17.52 -7.20 -12.17
N GLY A 74 18.32 -8.20 -12.44
CA GLY A 74 18.93 -9.05 -11.41
C GLY A 74 18.03 -10.14 -10.83
N GLU A 75 16.80 -10.28 -11.34
CA GLU A 75 15.89 -11.38 -11.00
C GLU A 75 15.76 -12.38 -12.16
N THR A 76 15.43 -13.62 -11.81
CA THR A 76 15.20 -14.71 -12.79
C THR A 76 13.78 -15.23 -12.73
N VAL A 77 12.95 -14.66 -11.85
CA VAL A 77 11.62 -15.18 -11.54
C VAL A 77 10.59 -14.07 -11.54
N ILE A 78 9.46 -14.33 -12.18
CA ILE A 78 8.29 -13.46 -12.09
C ILE A 78 7.76 -13.50 -10.63
N LYS A 79 7.64 -12.34 -10.00
CA LYS A 79 7.01 -12.22 -8.68
C LYS A 79 5.50 -12.05 -8.80
N ASN A 80 5.08 -11.09 -9.60
CA ASN A 80 3.68 -10.71 -9.75
C ASN A 80 3.30 -10.63 -11.23
N PRO A 81 2.03 -10.91 -11.59
CA PRO A 81 1.49 -10.70 -12.93
C PRO A 81 1.50 -9.22 -13.36
N PRO A 82 1.31 -8.91 -14.66
CA PRO A 82 1.70 -7.64 -15.25
C PRO A 82 0.72 -6.47 -15.06
N LEU A 83 -0.52 -6.66 -14.59
CA LEU A 83 -1.58 -5.65 -14.64
C LEU A 83 -1.18 -4.30 -14.02
N TYR A 84 -0.63 -4.34 -12.80
CA TYR A 84 -0.21 -3.14 -12.11
C TYR A 84 0.91 -2.43 -12.86
N TYR A 85 1.93 -3.16 -13.29
CA TYR A 85 3.09 -2.61 -13.99
C TYR A 85 2.74 -2.04 -15.36
N LEU A 86 1.88 -2.72 -16.13
CA LEU A 86 1.36 -2.22 -17.41
C LEU A 86 0.55 -0.93 -17.23
N SER A 87 -0.31 -0.89 -16.21
CA SER A 87 -1.05 0.33 -15.90
C SER A 87 -0.09 1.47 -15.50
N ALA A 88 0.93 1.18 -14.69
CA ALA A 88 1.94 2.16 -14.28
C ALA A 88 2.81 2.63 -15.46
N ALA A 89 3.24 1.72 -16.33
CA ALA A 89 3.98 2.06 -17.56
C ALA A 89 3.13 2.94 -18.51
N THR A 90 1.83 2.65 -18.63
CA THR A 90 0.91 3.46 -19.45
C THR A 90 0.79 4.88 -18.92
N PHE A 91 0.57 5.04 -17.60
CA PHE A 91 0.53 6.38 -16.98
C PHE A 91 1.88 7.10 -17.10
N SER A 92 2.99 6.38 -16.89
CA SER A 92 4.33 6.95 -17.08
C SER A 92 4.54 7.44 -18.49
N LYS A 93 4.14 6.67 -19.50
CA LYS A 93 4.26 7.07 -20.93
C LYS A 93 3.43 8.31 -21.25
N VAL A 94 2.22 8.42 -20.70
CA VAL A 94 1.32 9.57 -20.93
C VAL A 94 1.79 10.82 -20.21
N LEU A 95 2.31 10.68 -18.98
CA LEU A 95 2.66 11.80 -18.12
C LEU A 95 4.16 12.16 -18.13
N SER A 96 5.01 11.39 -18.81
CA SER A 96 6.46 11.63 -18.91
C SER A 96 6.86 13.01 -19.41
N PRO A 97 6.07 13.73 -20.24
CA PRO A 97 6.41 15.11 -20.63
C PRO A 97 6.35 16.11 -19.47
N ILE A 98 5.64 15.78 -18.37
CA ILE A 98 5.37 16.70 -17.26
C ILE A 98 6.03 16.20 -15.96
N LEU A 99 6.11 14.88 -15.76
CA LEU A 99 6.56 14.24 -14.53
C LEU A 99 7.69 13.26 -14.80
N ASN A 100 8.54 13.04 -13.79
CA ASN A 100 9.50 11.95 -13.81
C ASN A 100 8.80 10.59 -13.89
N ILE A 101 9.45 9.59 -14.49
CA ILE A 101 8.88 8.25 -14.70
C ILE A 101 8.31 7.66 -13.39
N HIS A 102 9.05 7.77 -12.29
CA HIS A 102 8.63 7.21 -11.01
C HIS A 102 7.43 7.96 -10.39
N ASP A 103 7.36 9.27 -10.52
CA ASP A 103 6.22 10.06 -10.04
C ASP A 103 4.96 9.78 -10.88
N ALA A 104 5.11 9.75 -12.20
CA ALA A 104 4.03 9.40 -13.12
C ALA A 104 3.50 7.98 -12.86
N ALA A 105 4.40 7.01 -12.62
CA ALA A 105 4.04 5.66 -12.26
C ALA A 105 3.22 5.57 -10.96
N ARG A 106 3.58 6.35 -9.92
CA ARG A 106 2.88 6.35 -8.62
C ARG A 106 1.44 6.86 -8.69
N ILE A 107 1.12 7.70 -9.68
CA ILE A 107 -0.28 8.15 -9.87
C ILE A 107 -1.21 6.95 -10.04
N VAL A 108 -0.74 5.83 -10.58
CA VAL A 108 -1.52 4.59 -10.68
C VAL A 108 -1.87 4.01 -9.30
N SER A 109 -0.97 4.08 -8.32
CA SER A 109 -1.30 3.69 -6.94
C SER A 109 -2.44 4.55 -6.39
N GLY A 110 -2.40 5.86 -6.62
CA GLY A 110 -3.49 6.77 -6.28
C GLY A 110 -4.81 6.43 -6.98
N PHE A 111 -4.76 6.07 -8.27
CA PHE A 111 -5.94 5.64 -9.04
C PHE A 111 -6.57 4.38 -8.43
N TRP A 112 -5.80 3.31 -8.22
CA TRP A 112 -6.29 2.07 -7.62
C TRP A 112 -6.80 2.30 -6.20
N MET A 113 -6.11 3.15 -5.42
CA MET A 113 -6.56 3.48 -4.08
C MET A 113 -7.87 4.27 -4.08
N GLY A 114 -8.05 5.20 -5.01
CA GLY A 114 -9.31 5.92 -5.21
C GLY A 114 -10.49 4.97 -5.48
N LEU A 115 -10.29 3.98 -6.34
CA LEU A 115 -11.27 2.92 -6.60
C LEU A 115 -11.55 2.08 -5.34
N THR A 116 -10.51 1.75 -4.56
CA THR A 116 -10.66 1.02 -3.30
C THR A 116 -11.53 1.79 -2.30
N LEU A 117 -11.28 3.08 -2.11
CA LEU A 117 -12.07 3.93 -1.21
C LEU A 117 -13.53 4.05 -1.67
N LEU A 118 -13.75 4.19 -2.98
CA LEU A 118 -15.09 4.20 -3.57
C LEU A 118 -15.82 2.88 -3.30
N LEU A 119 -15.19 1.75 -3.61
CA LEU A 119 -15.77 0.41 -3.39
C LEU A 119 -16.05 0.17 -1.90
N THR A 120 -15.17 0.61 -1.02
CA THR A 120 -15.35 0.53 0.43
C THR A 120 -16.58 1.31 0.90
N GLY A 121 -16.80 2.49 0.36
CA GLY A 121 -18.02 3.26 0.59
C GLY A 121 -19.27 2.55 0.08
N MET A 122 -19.19 1.92 -1.08
CA MET A 122 -20.29 1.13 -1.65
C MET A 122 -20.58 -0.13 -0.81
N ILE A 123 -19.56 -0.81 -0.30
CA ILE A 123 -19.69 -1.94 0.64
C ILE A 123 -20.45 -1.52 1.89
N GLY A 124 -20.02 -0.43 2.53
CA GLY A 124 -20.67 0.08 3.74
C GLY A 124 -22.15 0.42 3.49
N ARG A 125 -22.46 1.07 2.38
CA ARG A 125 -23.82 1.41 1.99
C ARG A 125 -24.67 0.17 1.72
N GLU A 126 -24.12 -0.84 1.05
CA GLU A 126 -24.86 -2.05 0.69
C GLU A 126 -25.20 -2.92 1.91
N LEU A 127 -24.24 -3.08 2.83
CA LEU A 127 -24.41 -3.95 4.01
C LEU A 127 -25.22 -3.30 5.14
N TRP A 128 -25.13 -1.97 5.29
CA TRP A 128 -25.61 -1.27 6.48
C TRP A 128 -26.60 -0.14 6.19
N GLY A 129 -26.75 0.24 4.93
CA GLY A 129 -27.68 1.27 4.50
C GLY A 129 -27.04 2.66 4.28
N ALA A 130 -27.92 3.63 3.99
CA ALA A 130 -27.51 4.99 3.67
C ALA A 130 -26.77 5.66 4.85
N GLY A 131 -25.71 6.42 4.53
CA GLY A 131 -24.89 7.15 5.51
C GLY A 131 -23.71 6.36 6.07
N ILE A 132 -23.78 5.02 6.17
CA ILE A 132 -22.68 4.19 6.71
C ILE A 132 -21.50 4.09 5.72
N GLY A 133 -21.75 4.20 4.42
CA GLY A 133 -20.67 4.19 3.42
C GLY A 133 -19.56 5.20 3.74
N ARG A 134 -19.90 6.43 4.14
CA ARG A 134 -18.89 7.43 4.53
C ARG A 134 -18.05 7.00 5.72
N GLN A 135 -18.66 6.41 6.73
CA GLN A 135 -17.94 5.93 7.91
C GLN A 135 -16.99 4.78 7.54
N THR A 136 -17.45 3.86 6.69
CA THR A 136 -16.64 2.76 6.19
C THR A 136 -15.42 3.29 5.43
N THR A 137 -15.61 4.29 4.56
CA THR A 137 -14.48 4.93 3.84
C THR A 137 -13.53 5.64 4.80
N PHE A 138 -14.02 6.36 5.82
CA PHE A 138 -13.15 6.99 6.82
C PHE A 138 -12.33 5.96 7.61
N ILE A 139 -12.92 4.82 7.98
CA ILE A 139 -12.19 3.77 8.69
C ILE A 139 -11.12 3.15 7.78
N MET A 140 -11.41 2.94 6.50
CA MET A 140 -10.42 2.44 5.53
C MET A 140 -9.24 3.39 5.39
N LEU A 141 -9.50 4.66 5.14
CA LEU A 141 -8.51 5.71 5.04
C LEU A 141 -7.68 5.86 6.33
N SER A 142 -8.30 5.60 7.47
CA SER A 142 -7.69 5.71 8.80
C SER A 142 -6.80 4.53 9.18
N SER A 143 -6.80 3.44 8.41
CA SER A 143 -6.03 2.24 8.73
C SER A 143 -4.54 2.50 8.59
N ILE A 144 -3.78 2.35 9.69
CA ILE A 144 -2.37 2.77 9.78
C ILE A 144 -1.51 2.08 8.71
N GLY A 145 -1.70 0.78 8.50
CA GLY A 145 -0.92 0.01 7.53
C GLY A 145 -1.14 0.44 6.07
N LEU A 146 -2.22 1.17 5.79
CA LEU A 146 -2.53 1.64 4.45
C LEU A 146 -1.75 2.91 4.07
N ILE A 147 -1.36 3.74 5.05
CA ILE A 147 -0.76 5.06 4.79
C ILE A 147 0.47 4.97 3.88
N ALA A 148 1.46 4.18 4.27
CA ALA A 148 2.68 4.05 3.49
C ALA A 148 2.43 3.25 2.20
N THR A 149 1.71 2.12 2.29
CA THR A 149 1.53 1.19 1.16
C THR A 149 0.72 1.79 0.02
N ALA A 150 -0.25 2.65 0.32
CA ALA A 150 -1.10 3.28 -0.69
C ALA A 150 -0.39 4.32 -1.56
N HIS A 151 0.77 4.82 -1.12
CA HIS A 151 1.52 5.90 -1.79
C HIS A 151 2.80 5.41 -2.49
N LEU A 152 3.09 4.11 -2.41
CA LEU A 152 4.25 3.49 -3.03
C LEU A 152 3.88 2.72 -4.30
N LEU A 153 4.89 2.42 -5.13
CA LEU A 153 4.73 1.57 -6.33
C LEU A 153 4.58 0.10 -5.92
N MET A 154 3.33 -0.30 -5.60
CA MET A 154 3.04 -1.62 -5.06
C MET A 154 1.83 -2.28 -5.74
N PRO A 155 1.99 -3.45 -6.39
CA PRO A 155 0.89 -4.17 -7.04
C PRO A 155 -0.21 -4.63 -6.06
N GLU A 156 0.09 -4.71 -4.78
CA GLU A 156 -0.87 -5.05 -3.72
C GLU A 156 -2.00 -4.03 -3.58
N VAL A 157 -1.79 -2.79 -4.00
CA VAL A 157 -2.84 -1.75 -3.99
C VAL A 157 -3.93 -2.08 -5.02
N SER A 158 -3.55 -2.53 -6.22
CA SER A 158 -4.52 -2.98 -7.23
C SER A 158 -5.19 -4.30 -6.83
N ALA A 159 -4.47 -5.21 -6.16
CA ALA A 159 -5.04 -6.43 -5.61
C ALA A 159 -6.08 -6.15 -4.51
N LEU A 160 -5.83 -5.15 -3.66
CA LEU A 160 -6.80 -4.67 -2.67
C LEU A 160 -8.07 -4.15 -3.34
N THR A 161 -7.93 -3.42 -4.45
CA THR A 161 -9.09 -2.96 -5.26
C THR A 161 -9.89 -4.15 -5.79
N GLY A 162 -9.22 -5.16 -6.35
CA GLY A 162 -9.86 -6.38 -6.83
C GLY A 162 -10.60 -7.13 -5.71
N SER A 163 -9.98 -7.25 -4.54
CA SER A 163 -10.59 -7.87 -3.36
C SER A 163 -11.80 -7.09 -2.84
N ALA A 164 -11.72 -5.76 -2.80
CA ALA A 164 -12.84 -4.89 -2.43
C ALA A 164 -14.00 -5.00 -3.44
N MET A 165 -13.68 -5.09 -4.74
CA MET A 165 -14.66 -5.29 -5.81
C MET A 165 -15.35 -6.65 -5.69
N ALA A 166 -14.62 -7.72 -5.47
CA ALA A 166 -15.17 -9.06 -5.26
C ALA A 166 -16.04 -9.13 -4.00
N PHE A 167 -15.59 -8.51 -2.90
CA PHE A 167 -16.38 -8.42 -1.67
C PHE A 167 -17.68 -7.64 -1.87
N TYR A 168 -17.62 -6.50 -2.56
CA TYR A 168 -18.81 -5.71 -2.91
C TYR A 168 -19.77 -6.51 -3.79
N ALA A 169 -19.24 -7.24 -4.77
CA ALA A 169 -20.04 -8.12 -5.64
C ALA A 169 -20.80 -9.17 -4.83
N LEU A 170 -20.15 -9.83 -3.87
CA LEU A 170 -20.79 -10.80 -2.98
C LEU A 170 -21.88 -10.14 -2.12
N ALA A 171 -21.64 -8.95 -1.60
CA ALA A 171 -22.66 -8.19 -0.86
C ALA A 171 -23.89 -7.87 -1.74
N LEU A 172 -23.67 -7.60 -3.03
CA LEU A 172 -24.69 -7.25 -4.01
C LEU A 172 -25.44 -8.45 -4.59
N ALA A 173 -24.90 -9.67 -4.45
CA ALA A 173 -25.29 -10.87 -5.18
C ALA A 173 -26.80 -11.20 -5.14
N LYS A 174 -27.44 -10.96 -3.99
CA LYS A 174 -28.89 -11.24 -3.84
C LYS A 174 -29.78 -10.17 -4.49
N ARG A 175 -29.31 -8.92 -4.55
CA ARG A 175 -30.13 -7.79 -5.00
C ARG A 175 -29.98 -7.50 -6.49
N ARG A 176 -28.77 -7.66 -7.01
CA ARG A 176 -28.42 -7.35 -8.41
C ARG A 176 -27.49 -8.42 -8.99
N PRO A 177 -27.99 -9.64 -9.26
CA PRO A 177 -27.17 -10.80 -9.60
C PRO A 177 -26.27 -10.57 -10.83
N PHE A 178 -26.78 -10.00 -11.91
CA PHE A 178 -26.01 -9.77 -13.13
C PHE A 178 -24.80 -8.84 -12.89
N ARG A 179 -25.01 -7.69 -12.20
CA ARG A 179 -23.92 -6.77 -11.84
C ARG A 179 -22.93 -7.43 -10.90
N ALA A 180 -23.43 -8.22 -9.95
CA ALA A 180 -22.61 -8.98 -9.02
C ALA A 180 -21.72 -9.99 -9.75
N SER A 181 -22.22 -10.67 -10.76
CA SER A 181 -21.44 -11.63 -11.56
C SER A 181 -20.24 -10.98 -12.24
N VAL A 182 -20.49 -9.88 -12.95
CA VAL A 182 -19.43 -9.16 -13.66
C VAL A 182 -18.40 -8.61 -12.68
N LEU A 183 -18.84 -7.96 -11.59
CA LEU A 183 -17.93 -7.41 -10.59
C LEU A 183 -17.16 -8.50 -9.84
N LEU A 184 -17.76 -9.68 -9.59
CA LEU A 184 -17.08 -10.78 -8.91
C LEU A 184 -15.95 -11.34 -9.77
N GLY A 185 -16.27 -11.71 -11.03
CA GLY A 185 -15.25 -12.25 -11.93
C GLY A 185 -14.13 -11.25 -12.23
N THR A 186 -14.49 -9.99 -12.51
CA THR A 186 -13.50 -8.92 -12.74
C THR A 186 -12.66 -8.64 -11.49
N GLY A 187 -13.28 -8.59 -10.30
CA GLY A 187 -12.57 -8.34 -9.05
C GLY A 187 -11.56 -9.44 -8.68
N ILE A 188 -11.96 -10.73 -8.86
CA ILE A 188 -11.04 -11.86 -8.71
C ILE A 188 -9.93 -11.78 -9.77
N GLY A 189 -10.29 -11.44 -11.01
CA GLY A 189 -9.34 -11.27 -12.12
C GLY A 189 -8.31 -10.18 -11.88
N ILE A 190 -8.72 -9.00 -11.41
CA ILE A 190 -7.81 -7.91 -11.02
C ILE A 190 -6.88 -8.38 -9.89
N SER A 191 -7.40 -9.06 -8.86
CA SER A 191 -6.57 -9.60 -7.78
C SER A 191 -5.53 -10.59 -8.31
N PHE A 192 -5.94 -11.51 -9.21
CA PHE A 192 -5.05 -12.46 -9.86
C PHE A 192 -3.97 -11.77 -10.68
N MET A 193 -4.35 -10.86 -11.56
CA MET A 193 -3.43 -10.15 -12.46
C MET A 193 -2.54 -9.12 -11.76
N SER A 194 -2.77 -8.84 -10.47
CA SER A 194 -1.96 -7.94 -9.65
C SER A 194 -0.91 -8.68 -8.83
N THR A 195 -1.31 -9.70 -8.06
CA THR A 195 -0.43 -10.39 -7.10
C THR A 195 -0.47 -11.92 -7.19
N GLY A 196 -1.24 -12.46 -8.14
CA GLY A 196 -1.31 -13.88 -8.41
C GLY A 196 -2.37 -14.63 -7.61
N LEU A 197 -2.10 -15.89 -7.29
CA LEU A 197 -3.10 -16.84 -6.79
C LEU A 197 -3.64 -16.51 -5.40
N ILE A 198 -2.82 -15.95 -4.51
CA ILE A 198 -3.15 -15.82 -3.08
C ILE A 198 -4.36 -14.92 -2.86
N THR A 199 -4.33 -13.70 -3.38
CA THR A 199 -5.40 -12.73 -3.21
C THR A 199 -6.66 -13.10 -4.00
N ALA A 200 -6.50 -13.68 -5.19
CA ALA A 200 -7.60 -14.21 -5.97
C ALA A 200 -8.29 -15.39 -5.26
N ALA A 201 -7.52 -16.30 -4.67
CA ALA A 201 -8.02 -17.46 -3.95
C ALA A 201 -8.90 -17.06 -2.75
N ILE A 202 -8.56 -16.00 -2.01
CA ILE A 202 -9.37 -15.52 -0.89
C ILE A 202 -10.81 -15.23 -1.35
N SER A 203 -10.96 -14.46 -2.41
CA SER A 203 -12.25 -14.08 -2.95
C SER A 203 -13.00 -15.26 -3.57
N LEU A 204 -12.29 -16.11 -4.32
CA LEU A 204 -12.86 -17.29 -4.99
C LEU A 204 -13.32 -18.33 -3.96
N ILE A 205 -12.47 -18.69 -3.01
CA ILE A 205 -12.81 -19.66 -1.96
C ILE A 205 -13.98 -19.13 -1.14
N THR A 206 -14.01 -17.84 -0.81
CA THR A 206 -15.14 -17.22 -0.10
C THR A 206 -16.44 -17.37 -0.89
N ALA A 207 -16.42 -17.08 -2.19
CA ALA A 207 -17.61 -17.19 -3.05
C ALA A 207 -18.17 -18.63 -3.09
N ILE A 208 -17.29 -19.62 -3.11
CA ILE A 208 -17.67 -21.05 -3.11
C ILE A 208 -18.08 -21.52 -1.70
N ALA A 209 -17.39 -21.08 -0.66
CA ALA A 209 -17.66 -21.50 0.71
C ALA A 209 -19.01 -21.00 1.26
N LEU A 210 -19.46 -19.82 0.86
CA LEU A 210 -20.71 -19.24 1.33
C LEU A 210 -21.94 -20.17 1.13
N PRO A 211 -22.23 -20.71 -0.06
CA PRO A 211 -23.35 -21.63 -0.25
C PRO A 211 -23.08 -23.02 0.35
N LEU A 212 -21.83 -23.44 0.51
CA LEU A 212 -21.50 -24.70 1.18
C LEU A 212 -21.80 -24.63 2.67
N LEU A 213 -21.40 -23.55 3.33
CA LEU A 213 -21.53 -23.38 4.79
C LEU A 213 -22.93 -22.91 5.21
N PHE A 214 -23.60 -22.05 4.41
CA PHE A 214 -24.80 -21.35 4.84
C PHE A 214 -25.98 -21.55 3.89
N LYS A 215 -27.11 -22.07 4.41
CA LYS A 215 -28.36 -22.23 3.66
C LYS A 215 -28.85 -20.91 3.02
N ALA A 216 -28.60 -19.77 3.67
CA ALA A 216 -29.03 -18.46 3.19
C ALA A 216 -28.42 -18.05 1.84
N TRP A 217 -27.34 -18.70 1.40
CA TRP A 217 -26.67 -18.46 0.11
C TRP A 217 -27.02 -19.51 -0.95
N ARG A 218 -27.78 -20.55 -0.61
CA ARG A 218 -28.22 -21.61 -1.52
C ARG A 218 -29.46 -21.18 -2.31
N SER A 219 -29.26 -20.35 -3.33
CA SER A 219 -30.33 -19.87 -4.19
C SER A 219 -29.97 -20.03 -5.68
N LYS A 220 -30.97 -20.21 -6.55
CA LYS A 220 -30.75 -20.25 -8.00
C LYS A 220 -30.08 -18.96 -8.50
N SER A 221 -30.49 -17.81 -7.98
CA SER A 221 -29.87 -16.52 -8.29
C SER A 221 -28.38 -16.49 -7.97
N TYR A 222 -27.96 -17.03 -6.82
CA TYR A 222 -26.55 -17.09 -6.45
C TYR A 222 -25.76 -18.08 -7.32
N ALA A 223 -26.35 -19.20 -7.70
CA ALA A 223 -25.72 -20.14 -8.64
C ALA A 223 -25.48 -19.47 -10.01
N ILE A 224 -26.44 -18.67 -10.50
CA ILE A 224 -26.25 -17.86 -11.71
C ILE A 224 -25.10 -16.85 -11.53
N VAL A 225 -25.02 -16.20 -10.35
CA VAL A 225 -23.89 -15.29 -10.05
C VAL A 225 -22.56 -16.00 -10.19
N LEU A 226 -22.40 -17.19 -9.61
CA LEU A 226 -21.16 -17.95 -9.70
C LEU A 226 -20.85 -18.40 -11.14
N GLY A 227 -21.85 -18.89 -11.88
CA GLY A 227 -21.68 -19.33 -13.26
C GLY A 227 -21.26 -18.20 -14.20
N LEU A 228 -21.95 -17.05 -14.15
CA LEU A 228 -21.58 -15.88 -14.95
C LEU A 228 -20.28 -15.23 -14.48
N ALA A 229 -19.98 -15.28 -13.18
CA ALA A 229 -18.69 -14.80 -12.67
C ALA A 229 -17.53 -15.66 -13.18
N ALA A 230 -17.72 -16.97 -13.32
CA ALA A 230 -16.71 -17.85 -13.92
C ALA A 230 -16.41 -17.46 -15.39
N ILE A 231 -17.45 -17.12 -16.16
CA ILE A 231 -17.29 -16.65 -17.55
C ILE A 231 -16.51 -15.33 -17.61
N THR A 232 -16.84 -14.37 -16.75
CA THR A 232 -16.15 -13.07 -16.73
C THR A 232 -14.74 -13.15 -16.11
N LEU A 233 -14.46 -14.15 -15.29
CA LEU A 233 -13.15 -14.44 -14.72
C LEU A 233 -12.22 -15.14 -15.72
N ALA A 234 -12.77 -15.99 -16.58
CA ALA A 234 -11.98 -16.85 -17.47
C ALA A 234 -10.91 -16.10 -18.30
N PRO A 235 -11.20 -14.96 -18.97
CA PRO A 235 -10.15 -14.26 -19.70
C PRO A 235 -9.00 -13.77 -18.81
N TRP A 236 -9.26 -13.38 -17.56
CA TRP A 236 -8.23 -12.90 -16.63
C TRP A 236 -7.26 -14.01 -16.21
N ILE A 237 -7.76 -15.21 -15.94
CA ILE A 237 -6.94 -16.32 -15.41
C ILE A 237 -6.35 -17.19 -16.52
N LEU A 238 -6.86 -17.12 -17.75
CA LEU A 238 -6.40 -17.97 -18.86
C LEU A 238 -5.45 -17.22 -19.81
N LEU A 239 -5.75 -15.95 -20.14
CA LEU A 239 -5.02 -15.25 -21.19
C LEU A 239 -3.53 -15.05 -20.83
N TRP A 240 -3.22 -14.54 -19.65
CA TRP A 240 -1.84 -14.27 -19.26
C TRP A 240 -0.99 -15.55 -19.10
N PRO A 241 -1.45 -16.61 -18.39
CA PRO A 241 -0.69 -17.85 -18.34
C PRO A 241 -0.51 -18.51 -19.71
N ALA A 242 -1.52 -18.43 -20.60
CA ALA A 242 -1.41 -18.95 -21.96
C ALA A 242 -0.33 -18.20 -22.76
N LEU A 243 -0.31 -16.87 -22.68
CA LEU A 243 0.72 -16.05 -23.33
C LEU A 243 2.12 -16.39 -22.83
N ILE A 244 2.33 -16.49 -21.51
CA ILE A 244 3.64 -16.86 -20.94
C ILE A 244 4.03 -18.28 -21.32
N TRP A 245 3.07 -19.21 -21.32
CA TRP A 245 3.34 -20.58 -21.75
C TRP A 245 3.95 -20.65 -23.16
N HIS A 246 3.47 -19.78 -24.06
CA HIS A 246 4.00 -19.73 -25.44
C HIS A 246 5.33 -18.98 -25.56
N VAL A 247 5.57 -17.96 -24.73
CA VAL A 247 6.76 -17.11 -24.86
C VAL A 247 7.91 -17.62 -23.97
N THR A 248 7.63 -17.90 -22.69
CA THR A 248 8.64 -18.28 -21.68
C THR A 248 8.09 -19.34 -20.71
N PRO A 249 7.91 -20.60 -21.15
CA PRO A 249 7.27 -21.66 -20.35
C PRO A 249 7.98 -21.92 -19.01
N ASN A 250 9.31 -21.78 -18.96
CA ASN A 250 10.09 -21.96 -17.73
C ASN A 250 9.76 -20.90 -16.67
N HIS A 251 9.49 -19.66 -17.08
CA HIS A 251 9.09 -18.60 -16.14
C HIS A 251 7.72 -18.89 -15.54
N LEU A 252 6.78 -19.44 -16.32
CA LEU A 252 5.47 -19.82 -15.80
C LEU A 252 5.57 -20.95 -14.79
N SER A 253 6.36 -22.00 -15.08
CA SER A 253 6.53 -23.13 -14.16
C SER A 253 7.15 -22.71 -12.83
N THR A 254 8.17 -21.87 -12.87
CA THR A 254 8.84 -21.34 -11.68
C THR A 254 7.89 -20.41 -10.88
N TRP A 255 7.13 -19.55 -11.58
CA TRP A 255 6.12 -18.70 -10.94
C TRP A 255 5.04 -19.55 -10.25
N TRP A 256 4.52 -20.57 -10.92
CA TRP A 256 3.52 -21.48 -10.37
C TRP A 256 4.02 -22.18 -9.11
N GLN A 257 5.22 -22.73 -9.14
CA GLN A 257 5.85 -23.35 -7.96
C GLN A 257 5.94 -22.38 -6.79
N ASN A 258 6.42 -21.15 -7.02
CA ASN A 258 6.50 -20.12 -5.99
C ASN A 258 5.12 -19.72 -5.45
N GLN A 259 4.11 -19.65 -6.32
CA GLN A 259 2.75 -19.30 -5.91
C GLN A 259 2.06 -20.43 -5.13
N THR A 260 2.35 -21.68 -5.40
CA THR A 260 1.72 -22.85 -4.75
C THR A 260 2.50 -23.37 -3.56
N GLN A 261 3.76 -22.97 -3.39
CA GLN A 261 4.56 -23.37 -2.24
C GLN A 261 3.96 -22.84 -0.94
N LEU A 262 3.50 -23.74 -0.08
CA LEU A 262 2.99 -23.42 1.23
C LEU A 262 4.12 -23.41 2.27
N THR A 263 4.04 -22.48 3.21
CA THR A 263 4.94 -22.40 4.36
C THR A 263 4.21 -22.83 5.63
N GLN A 264 4.93 -22.97 6.73
CA GLN A 264 4.29 -23.22 8.04
C GLN A 264 3.43 -22.02 8.45
N PHE A 265 2.22 -22.29 8.94
CA PHE A 265 1.30 -21.26 9.38
C PHE A 265 1.86 -20.47 10.58
N ASN A 266 2.14 -19.19 10.38
CA ASN A 266 2.64 -18.30 11.42
C ASN A 266 1.53 -17.40 11.97
N HIS A 267 0.75 -17.95 12.90
CA HIS A 267 -0.37 -17.25 13.53
C HIS A 267 0.06 -16.04 14.36
N LEU A 268 1.19 -16.13 15.08
CA LEU A 268 1.69 -15.02 15.91
C LEU A 268 2.07 -13.81 15.06
N TYR A 269 2.75 -14.03 13.96
CA TYR A 269 3.07 -12.96 13.01
C TYR A 269 1.80 -12.30 12.45
N SER A 270 0.84 -13.09 11.99
CA SER A 270 -0.42 -12.59 11.44
C SER A 270 -1.22 -11.76 12.46
N ILE A 271 -1.32 -12.21 13.71
CA ILE A 271 -2.02 -11.49 14.78
C ILE A 271 -1.28 -10.19 15.15
N ARG A 272 0.05 -10.25 15.27
CA ARG A 272 0.88 -9.09 15.59
C ARG A 272 0.77 -8.01 14.49
N THR A 273 0.87 -8.42 13.23
CA THR A 273 0.74 -7.52 12.09
C THR A 273 -0.64 -6.87 12.06
N LEU A 274 -1.72 -7.64 12.18
CA LEU A 274 -3.08 -7.08 12.19
C LEU A 274 -3.31 -6.11 13.36
N GLY A 275 -2.67 -6.32 14.50
CA GLY A 275 -2.84 -5.49 15.69
C GLY A 275 -2.54 -4.02 15.47
N TRP A 276 -1.46 -3.69 14.73
CA TRP A 276 -1.10 -2.31 14.42
C TRP A 276 -1.55 -1.88 13.00
N PHE A 277 -1.47 -2.80 12.04
CA PHE A 277 -1.75 -2.54 10.63
C PHE A 277 -3.22 -2.16 10.38
N ALA A 278 -4.15 -2.89 11.02
CA ALA A 278 -5.58 -2.68 10.87
C ALA A 278 -6.19 -1.73 11.94
N TRP A 279 -5.38 -0.98 12.67
CA TRP A 279 -5.89 0.02 13.60
C TRP A 279 -6.44 1.24 12.85
N PRO A 280 -7.63 1.81 13.17
CA PRO A 280 -8.56 1.46 14.25
C PRO A 280 -9.65 0.44 13.85
N ALA A 281 -9.62 -0.08 12.61
CA ALA A 281 -10.65 -0.99 12.10
C ALA A 281 -10.79 -2.25 12.96
N LEU A 282 -9.67 -2.86 13.37
CA LEU A 282 -9.67 -4.12 14.11
C LEU A 282 -10.41 -4.04 15.46
N PRO A 283 -10.12 -3.11 16.39
CA PRO A 283 -10.84 -3.04 17.65
C PRO A 283 -12.32 -2.71 17.48
N ILE A 284 -12.69 -1.87 16.49
CA ILE A 284 -14.09 -1.56 16.19
C ILE A 284 -14.80 -2.80 15.62
N ALA A 285 -14.15 -3.55 14.72
CA ALA A 285 -14.69 -4.81 14.19
C ALA A 285 -14.85 -5.87 15.29
N ALA A 286 -13.87 -6.02 16.17
CA ALA A 286 -13.94 -6.93 17.31
C ALA A 286 -15.10 -6.57 18.24
N TRP A 287 -15.32 -5.29 18.54
CA TRP A 287 -16.52 -4.81 19.24
C TRP A 287 -17.79 -5.21 18.49
N GLY A 288 -17.83 -5.06 17.19
CA GLY A 288 -18.96 -5.45 16.36
C GLY A 288 -19.27 -6.94 16.44
N ILE A 289 -18.24 -7.80 16.37
CA ILE A 289 -18.37 -9.25 16.54
C ILE A 289 -18.99 -9.55 17.91
N TRP A 290 -18.45 -8.95 18.97
CA TRP A 290 -19.00 -9.11 20.32
C TRP A 290 -20.45 -8.64 20.42
N ARG A 291 -20.77 -7.47 19.88
CA ARG A 291 -22.10 -6.85 19.97
C ARG A 291 -23.18 -7.67 19.24
N PHE A 292 -22.83 -8.24 18.09
CA PHE A 292 -23.76 -8.98 17.24
C PHE A 292 -23.58 -10.49 17.31
N ARG A 293 -22.89 -11.00 18.33
CA ARG A 293 -22.52 -12.43 18.44
C ARG A 293 -23.66 -13.42 18.23
N SER A 294 -24.88 -13.11 18.67
CA SER A 294 -26.08 -13.95 18.49
C SER A 294 -26.57 -14.00 17.03
N GLY A 295 -26.21 -13.04 16.21
CA GLY A 295 -26.64 -12.95 14.81
C GLY A 295 -25.58 -13.31 13.78
N LEU A 296 -24.34 -13.57 14.20
CA LEU A 296 -23.20 -13.72 13.30
C LEU A 296 -23.36 -14.84 12.27
N LEU A 297 -23.91 -15.99 12.70
CA LEU A 297 -24.10 -17.14 11.83
C LEU A 297 -25.45 -17.14 11.08
N PHE A 298 -26.38 -16.26 11.45
CA PHE A 298 -27.73 -16.25 10.89
C PHE A 298 -27.95 -15.19 9.82
N LYS A 299 -27.30 -14.03 9.93
CA LYS A 299 -27.50 -12.92 8.99
C LYS A 299 -26.48 -12.97 7.85
N PRO A 300 -26.90 -12.95 6.57
CA PRO A 300 -26.01 -13.09 5.41
C PRO A 300 -24.85 -12.09 5.38
N LYS A 301 -25.05 -10.86 5.82
CA LYS A 301 -24.00 -9.83 5.88
C LYS A 301 -22.85 -10.21 6.81
N PHE A 302 -23.15 -10.79 7.97
CA PHE A 302 -22.11 -11.24 8.90
C PHE A 302 -21.43 -12.51 8.40
N GLN A 303 -22.21 -13.44 7.81
CA GLN A 303 -21.66 -14.64 7.17
C GLN A 303 -20.61 -14.27 6.13
N LEU A 304 -20.89 -13.30 5.26
CA LEU A 304 -19.94 -12.81 4.26
C LEU A 304 -18.66 -12.23 4.94
N ILE A 305 -18.82 -11.32 5.89
CA ILE A 305 -17.70 -10.64 6.54
C ILE A 305 -16.78 -11.65 7.23
N ILE A 306 -17.36 -12.56 8.02
CA ILE A 306 -16.58 -13.52 8.80
C ILE A 306 -15.90 -14.55 7.90
N THR A 307 -16.63 -15.08 6.92
CA THR A 307 -16.07 -16.09 5.99
C THR A 307 -14.91 -15.51 5.20
N PHE A 308 -15.06 -14.30 4.66
CA PHE A 308 -13.99 -13.64 3.92
C PHE A 308 -12.77 -13.37 4.81
N PHE A 309 -12.99 -12.89 6.04
CA PHE A 309 -11.91 -12.64 6.99
C PHE A 309 -11.17 -13.93 7.37
N LEU A 310 -11.89 -14.98 7.74
CA LEU A 310 -11.28 -16.24 8.17
C LEU A 310 -10.51 -16.91 7.02
N ILE A 311 -11.12 -17.00 5.83
CA ILE A 311 -10.42 -17.56 4.66
C ILE A 311 -9.17 -16.74 4.35
N GLY A 312 -9.28 -15.42 4.31
CA GLY A 312 -8.13 -14.54 4.09
C GLY A 312 -7.04 -14.71 5.14
N PHE A 313 -7.41 -14.79 6.42
CA PHE A 313 -6.47 -14.99 7.52
C PHE A 313 -5.69 -16.31 7.38
N PHE A 314 -6.37 -17.40 7.06
CA PHE A 314 -5.73 -18.69 6.86
C PHE A 314 -4.88 -18.74 5.57
N VAL A 315 -5.40 -18.25 4.45
CA VAL A 315 -4.68 -18.25 3.17
C VAL A 315 -3.40 -17.42 3.26
N ILE A 316 -3.48 -16.23 3.85
CA ILE A 316 -2.31 -15.35 4.05
C ILE A 316 -1.34 -15.98 5.06
N GLY A 317 -1.85 -16.54 6.14
CA GLY A 317 -1.02 -17.18 7.17
C GLY A 317 -0.21 -18.37 6.67
N LEU A 318 -0.74 -19.13 5.69
CA LEU A 318 -0.03 -20.25 5.05
C LEU A 318 1.07 -19.79 4.08
N LYS A 319 1.03 -18.53 3.65
CA LYS A 319 1.98 -17.94 2.68
C LYS A 319 2.89 -16.89 3.30
N ALA A 320 2.85 -16.70 4.60
CA ALA A 320 3.57 -15.62 5.29
C ALA A 320 5.09 -15.76 5.16
N LYS A 321 5.60 -15.39 4.00
CA LYS A 321 6.94 -14.85 3.87
C LYS A 321 6.84 -13.41 4.41
N ASN A 322 7.01 -13.24 5.70
CA ASN A 322 7.15 -12.02 6.52
C ASN A 322 6.94 -10.65 5.80
N SER A 323 5.82 -10.46 5.11
CA SER A 323 5.48 -9.20 4.45
C SER A 323 4.15 -8.67 5.02
N ASP A 324 4.23 -7.56 5.72
CA ASP A 324 3.05 -6.89 6.31
C ASP A 324 2.01 -6.48 5.26
N VAL A 325 2.45 -6.30 4.02
CA VAL A 325 1.61 -5.89 2.89
C VAL A 325 0.56 -6.94 2.52
N ASN A 326 0.82 -8.21 2.79
CA ASN A 326 -0.16 -9.28 2.58
C ASN A 326 -1.43 -9.09 3.41
N ALA A 327 -1.36 -8.36 4.53
CA ALA A 327 -2.50 -8.07 5.38
C ALA A 327 -3.51 -7.07 4.79
N LEU A 328 -3.17 -6.36 3.69
CA LEU A 328 -4.06 -5.36 3.06
C LEU A 328 -5.43 -5.92 2.73
N THR A 329 -5.51 -7.12 2.18
CA THR A 329 -6.79 -7.75 1.78
C THR A 329 -7.73 -7.97 2.98
N LEU A 330 -7.18 -8.20 4.19
CA LEU A 330 -7.96 -8.38 5.41
C LEU A 330 -8.61 -7.08 5.91
N LEU A 331 -8.14 -5.92 5.45
CA LEU A 331 -8.78 -4.65 5.79
C LEU A 331 -10.21 -4.57 5.25
N VAL A 332 -10.50 -5.17 4.10
CA VAL A 332 -11.84 -5.10 3.48
C VAL A 332 -12.95 -5.62 4.41
N PRO A 333 -12.91 -6.87 4.91
CA PRO A 333 -13.94 -7.35 5.82
C PRO A 333 -13.90 -6.67 7.19
N LEU A 334 -12.73 -6.30 7.71
CA LEU A 334 -12.61 -5.59 9.00
C LEU A 334 -13.25 -4.21 8.93
N VAL A 335 -12.97 -3.45 7.88
CA VAL A 335 -13.53 -2.12 7.66
C VAL A 335 -15.03 -2.20 7.37
N ALA A 336 -15.49 -3.21 6.64
CA ALA A 336 -16.91 -3.46 6.40
C ALA A 336 -17.67 -3.71 7.71
N MET A 337 -17.09 -4.49 8.64
CA MET A 337 -17.66 -4.72 9.97
C MET A 337 -17.61 -3.45 10.83
N ALA A 338 -16.45 -2.81 10.89
CA ALA A 338 -16.21 -1.63 11.71
C ALA A 338 -17.14 -0.45 11.30
N GLY A 339 -17.37 -0.25 10.01
CA GLY A 339 -18.23 0.80 9.49
C GLY A 339 -19.66 0.71 10.03
N GLY A 340 -20.24 -0.50 10.05
CA GLY A 340 -21.59 -0.71 10.60
C GLY A 340 -21.66 -0.71 12.13
N CYS A 341 -20.53 -0.85 12.81
CA CYS A 341 -20.48 -0.98 14.27
C CYS A 341 -20.01 0.28 14.99
N ALA A 342 -19.40 1.23 14.28
CA ALA A 342 -18.85 2.45 14.87
C ALA A 342 -19.88 3.25 15.68
N GLU A 343 -21.15 3.30 15.23
CA GLU A 343 -22.24 3.98 15.94
C GLU A 343 -22.68 3.27 17.22
N THR A 344 -22.42 1.97 17.30
CA THR A 344 -22.80 1.13 18.47
C THR A 344 -21.77 1.16 19.59
N LEU A 345 -20.65 1.85 19.40
CA LEU A 345 -19.61 2.00 20.43
C LEU A 345 -20.23 2.67 21.68
N LYS A 346 -19.84 2.17 22.85
CA LYS A 346 -20.18 2.84 24.12
C LYS A 346 -19.56 4.23 24.14
N ARG A 347 -20.24 5.21 24.77
CA ARG A 347 -19.75 6.61 24.86
C ARG A 347 -18.31 6.69 25.39
N GLY A 348 -17.96 5.88 26.39
CA GLY A 348 -16.60 5.82 26.93
C GLY A 348 -15.57 5.33 25.91
N ALA A 349 -15.89 4.29 25.13
CA ALA A 349 -14.99 3.77 24.09
C ALA A 349 -14.81 4.75 22.94
N ALA A 350 -15.89 5.40 22.49
CA ALA A 350 -15.81 6.45 21.48
C ALA A 350 -15.03 7.66 21.99
N GLY A 351 -15.25 8.05 23.23
CA GLY A 351 -14.49 9.11 23.91
C GLY A 351 -13.01 8.78 24.03
N ALA A 352 -12.66 7.55 24.39
CA ALA A 352 -11.28 7.09 24.48
C ALA A 352 -10.59 7.08 23.10
N LEU A 353 -11.27 6.61 22.05
CA LEU A 353 -10.74 6.64 20.68
C LEU A 353 -10.48 8.07 20.22
N ASN A 354 -11.41 8.98 20.49
CA ASN A 354 -11.26 10.38 20.12
C ASN A 354 -10.10 11.04 20.88
N TRP A 355 -10.04 10.85 22.20
CA TRP A 355 -8.97 11.42 23.03
C TRP A 355 -7.59 10.88 22.64
N PHE A 356 -7.50 9.58 22.41
CA PHE A 356 -6.27 8.95 21.94
C PHE A 356 -5.85 9.48 20.57
N GLY A 357 -6.78 9.62 19.62
CA GLY A 357 -6.48 10.21 18.32
C GLY A 357 -6.01 11.67 18.42
N LEU A 358 -6.67 12.46 19.26
CA LEU A 358 -6.30 13.86 19.49
C LEU A 358 -4.89 14.00 20.07
N THR A 359 -4.56 13.21 21.09
CA THR A 359 -3.23 13.26 21.72
C THR A 359 -2.14 12.71 20.79
N LEU A 360 -2.42 11.60 20.11
CA LEU A 360 -1.47 10.99 19.17
C LEU A 360 -1.14 11.93 18.01
N PHE A 361 -2.16 12.40 17.30
CA PHE A 361 -1.94 13.25 16.12
C PHE A 361 -1.50 14.66 16.49
N GLY A 362 -1.91 15.18 17.64
CA GLY A 362 -1.40 16.43 18.18
C GLY A 362 0.09 16.36 18.50
N LEU A 363 0.51 15.29 19.18
CA LEU A 363 1.92 15.05 19.47
C LEU A 363 2.73 14.83 18.18
N MET A 364 2.25 14.02 17.24
CA MET A 364 2.90 13.82 15.95
C MET A 364 3.04 15.13 15.18
N GLY A 365 1.97 15.89 15.07
CA GLY A 365 1.99 17.19 14.40
C GLY A 365 2.99 18.16 15.05
N MET A 366 2.99 18.24 16.39
CA MET A 366 3.96 19.06 17.13
C MET A 366 5.40 18.63 16.87
N LEU A 367 5.68 17.32 16.86
CA LEU A 367 7.03 16.81 16.59
C LEU A 367 7.48 17.08 15.15
N ILE A 368 6.57 16.94 14.18
CA ILE A 368 6.88 17.24 12.77
C ILE A 368 7.18 18.71 12.59
N TRP A 369 6.37 19.61 13.14
CA TRP A 369 6.62 21.05 13.11
C TRP A 369 7.91 21.42 13.81
N LEU A 370 8.16 20.89 15.01
CA LEU A 370 9.38 21.16 15.77
C LEU A 370 10.65 20.71 15.00
N GLY A 371 10.62 19.51 14.40
CA GLY A 371 11.74 19.02 13.61
C GLY A 371 11.99 19.86 12.35
N TRP A 372 10.93 20.29 11.66
CA TRP A 372 11.05 21.16 10.50
C TRP A 372 11.56 22.56 10.86
N ILE A 373 11.05 23.17 11.93
CA ILE A 373 11.56 24.45 12.45
C ILE A 373 13.05 24.32 12.81
N ALA A 374 13.42 23.24 13.50
CA ALA A 374 14.80 23.05 13.92
C ALA A 374 15.78 22.96 12.73
N ILE A 375 15.39 22.29 11.63
CA ILE A 375 16.28 22.17 10.46
C ILE A 375 16.37 23.47 9.66
N ILE A 376 15.28 24.25 9.60
CA ILE A 376 15.23 25.52 8.86
C ILE A 376 15.93 26.66 9.64
N THR A 377 15.70 26.73 10.95
CA THR A 377 16.18 27.86 11.78
C THR A 377 17.50 27.59 12.52
N GLY A 378 17.92 26.31 12.54
CA GLY A 378 19.06 25.87 13.35
C GLY A 378 18.77 25.76 14.86
N TYR A 379 17.54 26.04 15.32
CA TYR A 379 17.20 26.05 16.75
C TYR A 379 15.97 25.12 17.05
N PRO A 380 16.02 24.29 18.09
CA PRO A 380 17.14 24.09 19.07
C PRO A 380 18.37 23.39 18.44
N ALA A 381 19.56 23.85 18.72
CA ALA A 381 20.78 23.43 18.05
C ALA A 381 21.06 21.91 18.09
N LYS A 382 20.81 21.25 19.23
CA LYS A 382 20.96 19.79 19.37
C LYS A 382 20.01 19.00 18.44
N LEU A 383 18.76 19.46 18.32
CA LEU A 383 17.78 18.83 17.44
C LEU A 383 18.14 19.08 15.98
N SER A 384 18.50 20.31 15.62
CA SER A 384 18.94 20.65 14.26
C SER A 384 20.13 19.79 13.84
N ALA A 385 21.19 19.71 14.65
CA ALA A 385 22.34 18.87 14.37
C ALA A 385 21.94 17.38 14.16
N ARG A 386 21.01 16.87 14.99
CA ARG A 386 20.53 15.51 14.85
C ARG A 386 19.73 15.31 13.56
N MET A 387 18.89 16.27 13.18
CA MET A 387 18.11 16.22 11.94
C MET A 387 19.02 16.27 10.70
N HIS A 388 20.07 17.10 10.68
CA HIS A 388 21.06 17.13 9.61
C HIS A 388 21.80 15.79 9.47
N VAL A 389 22.21 15.18 10.59
CA VAL A 389 22.86 13.86 10.58
C VAL A 389 21.93 12.78 10.05
N LEU A 390 20.65 12.80 10.44
CA LEU A 390 19.68 11.79 10.01
C LEU A 390 19.25 11.95 8.55
N SER A 391 19.12 13.17 8.06
CA SER A 391 18.71 13.46 6.69
C SER A 391 19.89 13.43 5.71
N GLY A 392 21.11 13.75 6.19
CA GLY A 392 22.28 13.97 5.34
C GLY A 392 22.20 15.23 4.48
N LEU A 393 21.19 16.09 4.70
CA LEU A 393 21.07 17.38 3.99
C LEU A 393 22.05 18.40 4.61
N ALA A 394 22.85 19.05 3.75
CA ALA A 394 23.72 20.14 4.18
C ALA A 394 22.91 21.40 4.51
N GLU A 395 21.96 21.74 3.67
CA GLU A 395 21.08 22.90 3.80
C GLU A 395 19.62 22.50 3.52
N ALA A 396 18.69 23.14 4.22
CA ALA A 396 17.27 22.97 4.02
C ALA A 396 16.65 24.31 3.60
N HIS A 397 15.86 24.28 2.52
CA HIS A 397 15.19 25.46 2.00
C HIS A 397 13.68 25.41 2.27
N ILE A 398 13.08 26.59 2.46
CA ILE A 398 11.63 26.69 2.65
C ILE A 398 10.94 26.45 1.29
N ASN A 399 10.15 25.39 1.22
CA ASN A 399 9.24 25.14 0.12
C ASN A 399 7.88 25.79 0.46
N VAL A 400 7.58 26.94 -0.14
CA VAL A 400 6.37 27.72 0.17
C VAL A 400 5.07 26.93 -0.12
N PRO A 401 4.88 26.25 -1.27
CA PRO A 401 3.73 25.41 -1.50
C PRO A 401 3.53 24.32 -0.43
N ALA A 402 4.59 23.64 -0.04
CA ALA A 402 4.55 22.61 1.00
C ALA A 402 4.17 23.19 2.37
N LEU A 403 4.70 24.38 2.71
CA LEU A 403 4.35 25.10 3.93
C LEU A 403 2.85 25.47 3.95
N ILE A 404 2.29 25.94 2.83
CA ILE A 404 0.85 26.26 2.72
C ILE A 404 0.01 25.00 2.94
N ILE A 405 0.38 23.86 2.33
CA ILE A 405 -0.31 22.57 2.54
C ILE A 405 -0.26 22.18 4.02
N ALA A 406 0.88 22.31 4.67
CA ALA A 406 1.08 21.96 6.07
C ALA A 406 0.23 22.84 7.00
N LEU A 407 0.22 24.16 6.79
CA LEU A 407 -0.61 25.11 7.55
C LEU A 407 -2.09 24.82 7.35
N PHE A 408 -2.51 24.59 6.10
CA PHE A 408 -3.91 24.26 5.79
C PHE A 408 -4.34 22.95 6.48
N ALA A 409 -3.54 21.90 6.41
CA ALA A 409 -3.84 20.62 7.06
C ALA A 409 -3.95 20.78 8.59
N THR A 410 -3.04 21.54 9.20
CA THR A 410 -3.06 21.84 10.64
C THR A 410 -4.32 22.63 11.04
N LEU A 411 -4.69 23.65 10.24
CA LEU A 411 -5.87 24.46 10.48
C LEU A 411 -7.16 23.63 10.39
N VAL A 412 -7.29 22.81 9.34
CA VAL A 412 -8.46 21.92 9.16
C VAL A 412 -8.61 20.99 10.35
N TRP A 413 -7.51 20.35 10.79
CA TRP A 413 -7.52 19.50 11.97
C TRP A 413 -7.90 20.28 13.24
N GLY A 414 -7.33 21.47 13.46
CA GLY A 414 -7.64 22.33 14.59
C GLY A 414 -9.13 22.73 14.69
N ILE A 415 -9.78 22.95 13.54
CA ILE A 415 -11.22 23.24 13.48
C ILE A 415 -12.04 22.01 13.91
N THR A 416 -11.62 20.78 13.54
CA THR A 416 -12.36 19.56 13.89
C THR A 416 -12.30 19.24 15.38
N ILE A 417 -11.25 19.64 16.11
CA ILE A 417 -11.13 19.42 17.56
C ILE A 417 -12.29 20.03 18.34
N ASN A 418 -12.80 21.16 17.90
CA ASN A 418 -13.86 21.91 18.56
C ASN A 418 -15.27 21.43 18.20
N ALA A 419 -15.40 20.40 17.33
CA ALA A 419 -16.69 19.84 16.94
C ALA A 419 -17.33 19.02 18.07
N LYS A 420 -18.67 18.95 18.08
CA LYS A 420 -19.41 18.17 19.10
C LYS A 420 -19.03 16.69 19.03
N ARG A 421 -18.69 16.14 20.17
CA ARG A 421 -18.30 14.73 20.35
C ARG A 421 -19.51 13.81 20.13
N SER A 422 -19.45 12.99 19.10
CA SER A 422 -20.38 11.89 18.84
C SER A 422 -19.58 10.64 18.42
N ASN A 423 -20.20 9.47 18.47
CA ASN A 423 -19.53 8.23 18.04
C ASN A 423 -19.09 8.30 16.57
N ARG A 424 -19.87 8.98 15.71
CA ARG A 424 -19.50 9.25 14.31
C ARG A 424 -18.33 10.22 14.18
N ALA A 425 -18.29 11.23 15.05
CA ALA A 425 -17.23 12.22 15.06
C ALA A 425 -15.88 11.55 15.40
N ALA A 426 -15.83 10.61 16.33
CA ALA A 426 -14.58 9.95 16.71
C ALA A 426 -13.86 9.28 15.53
N VAL A 427 -14.59 8.64 14.62
CA VAL A 427 -14.02 8.03 13.40
C VAL A 427 -13.58 9.10 12.40
N THR A 428 -14.39 10.16 12.24
CA THR A 428 -14.05 11.28 11.34
C THR A 428 -12.82 12.02 11.84
N ASP A 429 -12.77 12.32 13.14
CA ASP A 429 -11.66 13.04 13.78
C ASP A 429 -10.36 12.24 13.67
N TRP A 430 -10.46 10.91 13.78
CA TRP A 430 -9.32 10.01 13.52
C TRP A 430 -8.85 10.10 12.06
N ALA A 431 -9.78 10.05 11.09
CA ALA A 431 -9.44 10.14 9.67
C ALA A 431 -8.82 11.49 9.31
N VAL A 432 -9.32 12.59 9.86
CA VAL A 432 -8.75 13.93 9.66
C VAL A 432 -7.38 14.03 10.33
N GLY A 433 -7.23 13.49 11.56
CA GLY A 433 -5.96 13.51 12.28
C GLY A 433 -4.84 12.75 11.56
N ILE A 434 -5.13 11.55 11.06
CA ILE A 434 -4.14 10.76 10.32
C ILE A 434 -3.79 11.41 8.96
N THR A 435 -4.79 11.99 8.29
CA THR A 435 -4.56 12.74 7.03
C THR A 435 -3.70 13.97 7.27
N MET A 436 -3.96 14.71 8.37
CA MET A 436 -3.12 15.84 8.77
C MET A 436 -1.69 15.41 9.06
N ALA A 437 -1.49 14.38 9.89
CA ALA A 437 -0.16 13.90 10.22
C ALA A 437 0.62 13.42 8.98
N TRP A 438 -0.04 12.70 8.07
CA TRP A 438 0.53 12.30 6.79
C TRP A 438 0.88 13.51 5.91
N SER A 439 -0.05 14.46 5.79
CA SER A 439 0.17 15.68 5.00
C SER A 439 1.34 16.50 5.53
N LEU A 440 1.45 16.66 6.84
CA LEU A 440 2.59 17.33 7.48
C LEU A 440 3.91 16.62 7.20
N LEU A 441 3.91 15.29 7.37
CA LEU A 441 5.11 14.47 7.15
C LEU A 441 5.60 14.60 5.71
N MET A 442 4.68 14.46 4.74
CA MET A 442 5.02 14.52 3.31
C MET A 442 5.27 15.95 2.82
N ALA A 443 4.63 16.97 3.37
CA ALA A 443 4.90 18.34 2.97
C ALA A 443 6.21 18.88 3.55
N LEU A 444 6.46 18.66 4.85
CA LEU A 444 7.58 19.29 5.56
C LEU A 444 8.85 18.43 5.60
N TRP A 445 8.71 17.10 5.71
CA TRP A 445 9.84 16.19 5.90
C TRP A 445 10.21 15.38 4.66
N LEU A 446 9.45 15.48 3.57
CA LEU A 446 9.75 14.70 2.36
C LEU A 446 11.18 14.88 1.85
N PRO A 447 11.76 16.11 1.74
CA PRO A 447 13.14 16.27 1.30
C PRO A 447 14.14 15.56 2.21
N MET A 448 13.90 15.56 3.52
CA MET A 448 14.76 14.90 4.52
C MET A 448 14.64 13.36 4.42
N ILE A 449 13.41 12.87 4.32
CA ILE A 449 13.14 11.43 4.20
C ILE A 449 13.72 10.91 2.89
N ASP A 450 13.52 11.65 1.81
CA ASP A 450 14.00 11.25 0.49
C ASP A 450 15.52 11.23 0.43
N SER A 451 16.20 12.27 0.90
CA SER A 451 17.66 12.30 1.01
C SER A 451 18.22 11.11 1.81
N ALA A 452 17.55 10.77 2.92
CA ALA A 452 17.95 9.65 3.77
C ALA A 452 17.74 8.27 3.12
N LYS A 453 16.68 8.10 2.31
CA LYS A 453 16.26 6.82 1.73
C LYS A 453 16.69 6.60 0.28
N SER A 454 16.94 7.69 -0.47
CA SER A 454 17.28 7.64 -1.88
C SER A 454 18.67 7.05 -2.12
N TYR A 455 18.79 6.28 -3.17
CA TYR A 455 20.06 5.77 -3.71
C TYR A 455 20.59 6.60 -4.88
N GLN A 456 19.82 7.59 -5.34
CA GLN A 456 20.17 8.39 -6.53
C GLN A 456 21.56 8.99 -6.43
N GLY A 457 21.87 9.67 -5.33
CA GLY A 457 23.17 10.32 -5.14
C GLY A 457 24.35 9.34 -5.19
N VAL A 458 24.18 8.18 -4.56
CA VAL A 458 25.21 7.12 -4.57
C VAL A 458 25.40 6.53 -5.96
N MET A 459 24.31 6.19 -6.66
CA MET A 459 24.38 5.56 -7.99
C MET A 459 24.96 6.52 -9.02
N LEU A 460 24.54 7.79 -9.03
CA LEU A 460 25.11 8.80 -9.93
C LEU A 460 26.58 9.12 -9.61
N SER A 461 27.00 9.06 -8.33
CA SER A 461 28.41 9.23 -7.97
C SER A 461 29.28 8.04 -8.39
N LEU A 462 28.72 6.82 -8.33
CA LEU A 462 29.36 5.62 -8.86
C LEU A 462 29.56 5.73 -10.38
N GLU A 463 28.53 6.13 -11.12
CA GLU A 463 28.60 6.32 -12.57
C GLU A 463 29.72 7.30 -12.96
N LYS A 464 29.80 8.44 -12.27
CA LYS A 464 30.86 9.44 -12.49
C LYS A 464 32.28 8.94 -12.21
N ALA A 465 32.41 7.95 -11.36
CA ALA A 465 33.70 7.36 -10.99
C ALA A 465 34.16 6.24 -11.94
N LEU A 466 33.28 5.79 -12.84
CA LEU A 466 33.64 4.77 -13.81
C LEU A 466 34.64 5.29 -14.83
N PRO A 467 35.62 4.48 -15.25
CA PRO A 467 36.52 4.80 -16.35
C PRO A 467 35.74 4.99 -17.66
N ALA A 468 36.15 5.94 -18.52
CA ALA A 468 35.48 6.25 -19.77
C ALA A 468 35.31 5.05 -20.71
N LYS A 469 36.19 4.06 -20.64
CA LYS A 469 36.08 2.75 -21.31
C LYS A 469 36.08 1.68 -20.24
N HIS A 470 34.89 1.32 -19.77
CA HIS A 470 34.72 0.21 -18.85
C HIS A 470 34.04 -0.97 -19.56
N GLY A 471 34.51 -2.17 -19.27
CA GLY A 471 33.85 -3.41 -19.68
C GLY A 471 32.73 -3.80 -18.71
N CYS A 472 32.56 -5.11 -18.50
CA CYS A 472 31.61 -5.62 -17.52
C CYS A 472 32.03 -5.28 -16.08
N ILE A 473 31.07 -5.27 -15.18
CA ILE A 473 31.24 -5.02 -13.73
C ILE A 473 30.77 -6.27 -12.98
N ASN A 474 31.66 -6.93 -12.26
CA ASN A 474 31.30 -8.00 -11.34
C ASN A 474 30.84 -7.41 -10.00
N SER A 475 29.87 -8.04 -9.35
CA SER A 475 29.36 -7.56 -8.06
C SER A 475 29.28 -8.66 -7.00
N VAL A 476 29.58 -8.27 -5.73
CA VAL A 476 29.41 -9.14 -4.56
C VAL A 476 28.67 -8.41 -3.47
N GLY A 477 27.73 -9.11 -2.83
CA GLY A 477 26.88 -8.54 -1.80
C GLY A 477 25.83 -7.54 -2.32
N PHE A 478 25.82 -7.25 -3.63
CA PHE A 478 24.94 -6.28 -4.25
C PHE A 478 23.54 -6.85 -4.42
N GLY A 479 22.62 -6.43 -3.56
CA GLY A 479 21.27 -6.98 -3.52
C GLY A 479 20.41 -6.61 -4.74
N GLN A 480 19.38 -7.40 -5.01
CA GLN A 480 18.45 -7.15 -6.13
C GLN A 480 17.83 -5.73 -6.14
N PRO A 481 17.39 -5.15 -5.00
CA PRO A 481 16.86 -3.79 -5.00
C PRO A 481 17.89 -2.74 -5.44
N GLN A 482 19.15 -2.94 -5.08
CA GLN A 482 20.22 -2.03 -5.46
C GLN A 482 20.59 -2.18 -6.94
N GLN A 483 20.60 -3.41 -7.48
CA GLN A 483 20.79 -3.66 -8.91
C GLN A 483 19.70 -2.97 -9.75
N ALA A 484 18.45 -3.10 -9.32
CA ALA A 484 17.32 -2.44 -9.96
C ALA A 484 17.43 -0.91 -9.95
N LEU A 485 17.89 -0.31 -8.84
CA LEU A 485 18.08 1.14 -8.74
C LEU A 485 19.32 1.62 -9.52
N LEU A 486 20.39 0.82 -9.56
CA LEU A 486 21.55 1.13 -10.39
C LEU A 486 21.15 1.20 -11.86
N ASP A 487 20.49 0.16 -12.38
CA ASP A 487 19.96 0.17 -13.75
C ASP A 487 19.00 1.34 -13.98
N TYR A 488 18.14 1.67 -13.00
CA TYR A 488 17.18 2.75 -13.16
C TYR A 488 17.83 4.12 -13.33
N TYR A 489 18.88 4.42 -12.56
CA TYR A 489 19.52 5.74 -12.57
C TYR A 489 20.64 5.89 -13.61
N THR A 490 21.31 4.81 -13.97
CA THR A 490 22.58 4.85 -14.73
C THR A 490 22.62 3.94 -15.96
N ASP A 491 21.57 3.16 -16.20
CA ASP A 491 21.53 2.11 -17.25
C ASP A 491 22.64 1.04 -17.13
N LEU A 492 23.35 0.99 -15.99
CA LEU A 492 24.42 0.03 -15.73
C LEU A 492 23.86 -1.28 -15.20
N ARG A 493 24.35 -2.39 -15.74
CA ARG A 493 24.05 -3.75 -15.26
C ARG A 493 25.30 -4.39 -14.70
N VAL A 494 25.16 -5.01 -13.53
CA VAL A 494 26.24 -5.72 -12.84
C VAL A 494 25.99 -7.23 -12.87
N HIS A 495 27.05 -8.00 -12.89
CA HIS A 495 27.00 -9.46 -12.89
C HIS A 495 27.30 -9.97 -11.47
N PRO A 496 26.32 -10.61 -10.78
CA PRO A 496 26.57 -11.18 -9.46
C PRO A 496 27.57 -12.33 -9.53
N LEU A 497 28.62 -12.28 -8.75
CA LEU A 497 29.65 -13.32 -8.71
C LEU A 497 29.13 -14.48 -7.85
N GLN A 498 28.51 -15.48 -8.46
CA GLN A 498 27.99 -16.66 -7.77
C GLN A 498 28.65 -17.97 -8.20
N LYS A 499 29.41 -18.00 -9.30
CA LYS A 499 30.05 -19.23 -9.87
C LYS A 499 31.43 -18.95 -10.46
N ALA A 500 32.30 -19.94 -10.39
CA ALA A 500 33.68 -19.89 -10.90
C ALA A 500 33.83 -19.74 -12.43
N SER A 501 32.75 -19.72 -13.21
CA SER A 501 32.73 -19.64 -14.68
C SER A 501 32.31 -18.26 -15.22
N GLU A 502 32.38 -17.19 -14.40
CA GLU A 502 31.86 -15.86 -14.75
C GLU A 502 32.90 -14.99 -15.49
N PRO A 503 32.42 -13.97 -16.27
CA PRO A 503 33.29 -13.14 -17.07
C PRO A 503 34.36 -12.46 -16.21
N ASN A 504 35.61 -12.48 -16.65
CA ASN A 504 36.74 -11.83 -15.99
C ASN A 504 36.65 -10.31 -16.24
N CYS A 505 35.77 -9.62 -15.47
CA CYS A 505 35.56 -8.19 -15.60
C CYS A 505 36.73 -7.42 -15.00
N SER A 506 37.02 -6.25 -15.59
CA SER A 506 38.05 -5.32 -15.08
C SER A 506 37.61 -4.50 -13.88
N LEU A 507 36.31 -4.50 -13.59
CA LEU A 507 35.72 -3.77 -12.46
C LEU A 507 35.00 -4.72 -11.51
N TYR A 508 35.08 -4.40 -10.22
CA TYR A 508 34.50 -5.19 -9.14
C TYR A 508 33.79 -4.28 -8.14
N LEU A 509 32.45 -4.42 -8.06
CA LEU A 509 31.61 -3.63 -7.17
C LEU A 509 31.24 -4.47 -5.94
N VAL A 510 31.58 -3.97 -4.75
CA VAL A 510 31.29 -4.63 -3.47
C VAL A 510 30.27 -3.81 -2.69
N GLN A 511 29.25 -4.48 -2.18
CA GLN A 511 28.40 -3.92 -1.15
C GLN A 511 28.72 -4.61 0.18
N GLU A 512 29.15 -3.80 1.15
CA GLU A 512 29.36 -4.23 2.52
C GLU A 512 28.12 -3.90 3.35
N ASP A 513 27.71 -4.84 4.18
CA ASP A 513 26.65 -4.68 5.18
C ASP A 513 27.18 -5.17 6.53
N LYS A 514 26.48 -4.85 7.60
CA LYS A 514 26.82 -5.30 8.98
C LYS A 514 27.09 -6.79 9.10
N ASN A 515 26.50 -7.60 8.22
CA ASN A 515 26.60 -9.05 8.22
C ASN A 515 27.70 -9.62 7.32
N HIS A 516 28.25 -8.80 6.42
CA HIS A 516 29.33 -9.16 5.52
C HIS A 516 30.50 -8.21 5.77
N GLY A 517 31.54 -8.68 6.44
CA GLY A 517 32.73 -7.89 6.77
C GLY A 517 33.46 -7.33 5.53
N ASP A 518 34.60 -6.69 5.74
CA ASP A 518 35.43 -6.11 4.67
C ASP A 518 35.76 -7.19 3.59
N ILE A 519 35.03 -7.12 2.47
CA ILE A 519 35.28 -7.99 1.30
C ILE A 519 36.32 -7.30 0.45
N ASN A 520 37.56 -7.79 0.57
CA ASN A 520 38.66 -7.34 -0.30
C ASN A 520 38.81 -8.33 -1.46
N PRO A 521 38.76 -7.87 -2.72
CA PRO A 521 38.93 -8.76 -3.89
C PRO A 521 40.33 -9.40 -4.02
N GLY A 522 41.29 -9.02 -3.16
CA GLY A 522 42.63 -9.58 -3.13
C GLY A 522 43.72 -8.70 -3.77
N GLU A 523 44.95 -9.25 -3.86
CA GLU A 523 46.06 -8.55 -4.49
C GLU A 523 45.81 -8.31 -5.99
N GLY A 524 46.20 -7.13 -6.47
CA GLY A 524 45.97 -6.73 -7.87
C GLY A 524 44.68 -5.91 -8.11
N TRP A 525 43.92 -5.57 -7.08
CA TRP A 525 42.77 -4.69 -7.20
C TRP A 525 42.99 -3.35 -6.51
N LYS A 526 42.71 -2.25 -7.21
CA LYS A 526 42.84 -0.87 -6.68
C LYS A 526 41.46 -0.30 -6.42
N LEU A 527 41.21 0.23 -5.22
CA LEU A 527 40.00 0.98 -4.89
C LEU A 527 39.99 2.29 -5.69
N ILE A 528 38.96 2.51 -6.51
CA ILE A 528 38.81 3.73 -7.32
C ILE A 528 37.66 4.62 -6.84
N TRP A 529 36.68 4.04 -6.10
CA TRP A 529 35.56 4.80 -5.55
C TRP A 529 34.97 4.12 -4.33
N GLN A 530 34.45 4.95 -3.41
CA GLN A 530 33.70 4.51 -2.24
C GLN A 530 32.53 5.48 -2.01
N GLY A 531 31.35 4.93 -1.72
CA GLY A 531 30.15 5.70 -1.43
C GLY A 531 29.23 5.03 -0.42
N HIS A 532 28.37 5.80 0.21
CA HIS A 532 27.31 5.35 1.09
C HIS A 532 26.13 6.32 1.05
N ARG A 533 24.94 5.87 1.48
CA ARG A 533 23.83 6.80 1.66
C ARG A 533 24.09 7.73 2.85
N PRO A 534 23.64 9.00 2.81
CA PRO A 534 23.89 9.96 3.88
C PRO A 534 23.45 9.47 5.27
N ALA A 535 22.30 8.84 5.37
CA ALA A 535 21.73 8.38 6.64
C ALA A 535 22.20 6.98 7.07
N ASP A 536 22.84 6.22 6.20
CA ASP A 536 23.27 4.84 6.47
C ASP A 536 24.76 4.64 6.24
N ARG A 537 25.52 4.77 7.32
CA ARG A 537 26.98 4.56 7.29
C ARG A 537 27.41 3.09 7.34
N HIS A 538 26.45 2.18 7.52
CA HIS A 538 26.74 0.74 7.60
C HIS A 538 26.64 0.05 6.24
N GLU A 539 25.86 0.60 5.32
CA GLU A 539 25.78 0.14 3.95
C GLU A 539 26.82 0.92 3.12
N LYS A 540 27.96 0.31 2.83
CA LYS A 540 29.05 0.91 2.06
C LYS A 540 29.18 0.22 0.70
N PHE A 541 29.44 1.02 -0.31
CA PHE A 541 29.71 0.56 -1.67
C PHE A 541 31.14 0.89 -2.02
N ARG A 542 31.88 -0.07 -2.59
CA ARG A 542 33.27 0.12 -3.03
C ARG A 542 33.42 -0.40 -4.45
N LEU A 543 34.05 0.38 -5.30
CA LEU A 543 34.40 -0.01 -6.66
C LEU A 543 35.91 -0.19 -6.77
N TYR A 544 36.31 -1.37 -7.20
CA TYR A 544 37.69 -1.73 -7.45
C TYR A 544 37.93 -1.90 -8.94
N GLN A 545 39.11 -1.52 -9.39
CA GLN A 545 39.63 -1.76 -10.73
C GLN A 545 40.83 -2.69 -10.66
N LYS A 546 40.90 -3.66 -11.56
CA LYS A 546 42.05 -4.56 -11.69
C LYS A 546 43.29 -3.73 -12.06
N ALA A 547 44.38 -3.84 -11.29
CA ALA A 547 45.65 -3.24 -11.67
C ALA A 547 46.17 -3.95 -12.92
N ASN A 548 46.56 -3.17 -13.94
CA ASN A 548 47.16 -3.67 -15.16
C ASN A 548 48.52 -4.30 -14.88
#